data_8afd759b6004141a8578aede42085938
#
_entry.id   8afd759b6004141a8578aede42085938
#
_cell.length_a   1.000
_cell.length_b   1.000
_cell.length_c   1.000
_cell.angle_alpha   90.00
_cell.angle_beta   90.00
_cell.angle_gamma   90.00
#
_symmetry.space_group_name_H-M   'P 1'
#
loop_
_entity.id
_entity.type
_entity.pdbx_description
1 polymer ?
#
loop_
_entity_poly.entity_id
_entity_poly.type
_entity_poly.pdbx_seq_one_letter_code
_entity_poly.pdbx_strand_id
1 'polypeptide(L)'
;KPDDPCQFIDSRDLAEFMVRMAEAREFGLYNAIGPEKPMTIAEMLYGVKAVTTAGAQFTWVPWEFLQTQSVRPWRHMTVWQPPYGATAGYQRRNASKAIAKGLTFRPLAVTAKDTLDWHKTRPEKEQLATLNGEINGLPMTKEAEVLAAWKAARAGGT
;
A
#
# COMPACT_ATOMS: atom_id res chain seq x y z
N LYS A 1 -4.94 8.23 -8.09
CA LYS A 1 -6.27 7.91 -8.65
C LYS A 1 -6.70 6.53 -8.17
N PRO A 2 -8.04 6.23 -8.11
CA PRO A 2 -8.51 4.90 -7.66
C PRO A 2 -7.94 3.74 -8.48
N ASP A 3 -7.74 3.94 -9.78
CA ASP A 3 -7.26 2.93 -10.73
C ASP A 3 -5.72 2.82 -10.80
N ASP A 4 -4.98 3.59 -9.98
CA ASP A 4 -3.53 3.48 -9.95
C ASP A 4 -3.12 2.06 -9.51
N PRO A 5 -2.12 1.45 -10.15
CA PRO A 5 -1.70 0.09 -9.83
C PRO A 5 -1.10 0.02 -8.43
N CYS A 6 -1.30 -1.12 -7.78
CA CYS A 6 -0.81 -1.41 -6.45
C CYS A 6 -0.15 -2.79 -6.41
N GLN A 7 1.08 -2.87 -5.91
CA GLN A 7 1.79 -4.14 -5.68
C GLN A 7 2.38 -4.17 -4.28
N PHE A 8 2.19 -5.29 -3.60
CA PHE A 8 2.81 -5.61 -2.31
C PHE A 8 2.88 -7.13 -2.17
N ILE A 9 3.56 -7.64 -1.18
CA ILE A 9 3.60 -9.06 -0.85
C ILE A 9 3.50 -9.24 0.66
N ASP A 10 2.80 -10.26 1.11
CA ASP A 10 2.83 -10.70 2.50
C ASP A 10 4.24 -11.23 2.80
N SER A 11 4.83 -10.78 3.90
CA SER A 11 6.18 -11.19 4.29
C SER A 11 6.31 -12.71 4.49
N ARG A 12 5.23 -13.38 4.86
CA ARG A 12 5.18 -14.85 5.02
C ARG A 12 5.22 -15.56 3.66
N ASP A 13 4.50 -15.02 2.65
CA ASP A 13 4.53 -15.58 1.29
C ASP A 13 5.92 -15.44 0.68
N LEU A 14 6.56 -14.29 0.90
CA LEU A 14 7.95 -14.09 0.49
C LEU A 14 8.89 -15.05 1.21
N ALA A 15 8.77 -15.19 2.53
CA ALA A 15 9.62 -16.09 3.32
C ALA A 15 9.45 -17.55 2.91
N GLU A 16 8.21 -18.01 2.74
CA GLU A 16 7.92 -19.37 2.27
C GLU A 16 8.47 -19.64 0.87
N PHE A 17 8.38 -18.66 -0.03
CA PHE A 17 8.98 -18.76 -1.36
C PHE A 17 10.51 -18.88 -1.27
N MET A 18 11.16 -18.05 -0.46
CA MET A 18 12.61 -18.07 -0.28
C MET A 18 13.09 -19.42 0.29
N VAL A 19 12.40 -19.98 1.28
CA VAL A 19 12.72 -21.30 1.87
C VAL A 19 12.61 -22.38 0.81
N ARG A 20 11.49 -22.44 0.09
CA ARG A 20 11.28 -23.43 -0.99
C ARG A 20 12.35 -23.35 -2.08
N MET A 21 12.73 -22.14 -2.49
CA MET A 21 13.81 -21.95 -3.48
C MET A 21 15.14 -22.46 -2.97
N ALA A 22 15.45 -22.23 -1.68
CA ALA A 22 16.68 -22.71 -1.07
C ALA A 22 16.70 -24.26 -0.96
N GLU A 23 15.61 -24.87 -0.53
CA GLU A 23 15.47 -26.33 -0.46
C GLU A 23 15.59 -27.00 -1.83
N ALA A 24 14.98 -26.39 -2.85
CA ALA A 24 15.08 -26.85 -4.24
C ALA A 24 16.43 -26.53 -4.89
N ARG A 25 17.32 -25.81 -4.23
CA ARG A 25 18.59 -25.30 -4.80
C ARG A 25 18.42 -24.50 -6.09
N GLU A 26 17.29 -23.79 -6.20
CA GLU A 26 16.95 -22.94 -7.33
C GLU A 26 17.42 -21.51 -7.09
N PHE A 27 18.37 -21.06 -7.85
CA PHE A 27 18.95 -19.73 -7.71
C PHE A 27 18.66 -18.84 -8.92
N GLY A 28 18.56 -17.54 -8.71
CA GLY A 28 18.32 -16.58 -9.78
C GLY A 28 17.68 -15.27 -9.31
N LEU A 29 17.44 -14.38 -10.26
CA LEU A 29 16.71 -13.14 -10.01
C LEU A 29 15.21 -13.36 -10.24
N TYR A 30 14.42 -13.03 -9.24
CA TYR A 30 12.98 -13.15 -9.25
C TYR A 30 12.34 -11.87 -8.71
N ASN A 31 11.30 -11.36 -9.38
CA ASN A 31 10.41 -10.37 -8.81
C ASN A 31 9.40 -11.10 -7.92
N ALA A 32 9.71 -11.24 -6.65
CA ALA A 32 8.81 -11.82 -5.66
C ALA A 32 7.91 -10.73 -5.10
N ILE A 33 6.87 -10.38 -5.84
CA ILE A 33 5.92 -9.32 -5.53
C ILE A 33 4.51 -9.77 -5.93
N GLY A 34 3.49 -9.32 -5.20
CA GLY A 34 2.09 -9.62 -5.43
C GLY A 34 1.25 -8.37 -5.68
N PRO A 35 -0.04 -8.57 -5.78
CA PRO A 35 -0.75 -9.86 -5.80
C PRO A 35 -0.58 -10.61 -7.14
N GLU A 36 -1.11 -11.85 -7.21
CA GLU A 36 -1.05 -12.67 -8.43
C GLU A 36 -1.72 -11.97 -9.63
N LYS A 37 -2.87 -11.37 -9.38
CA LYS A 37 -3.60 -10.59 -10.40
C LYS A 37 -3.37 -9.10 -10.17
N PRO A 38 -3.30 -8.31 -11.25
CA PRO A 38 -3.22 -6.86 -11.11
C PRO A 38 -4.30 -6.32 -10.17
N MET A 39 -3.90 -5.41 -9.29
CA MET A 39 -4.77 -4.78 -8.29
C MET A 39 -4.60 -3.27 -8.37
N THR A 40 -5.70 -2.56 -8.16
CA THR A 40 -5.71 -1.09 -8.03
C THR A 40 -5.55 -0.66 -6.56
N ILE A 41 -5.14 0.59 -6.36
CA ILE A 41 -5.07 1.16 -5.00
C ILE A 41 -6.46 1.21 -4.34
N ALA A 42 -7.53 1.41 -5.11
CA ALA A 42 -8.89 1.37 -4.60
C ALA A 42 -9.26 -0.04 -4.10
N GLU A 43 -9.01 -1.08 -4.89
CA GLU A 43 -9.28 -2.46 -4.49
C GLU A 43 -8.52 -2.82 -3.20
N MET A 44 -7.26 -2.43 -3.11
CA MET A 44 -6.46 -2.64 -1.90
C MET A 44 -7.07 -1.92 -0.69
N LEU A 45 -7.37 -0.62 -0.81
CA LEU A 45 -7.90 0.17 0.30
C LEU A 45 -9.29 -0.31 0.75
N TYR A 46 -10.20 -0.61 -0.19
CA TYR A 46 -11.51 -1.16 0.14
C TYR A 46 -11.41 -2.56 0.72
N GLY A 47 -10.49 -3.40 0.23
CA GLY A 47 -10.22 -4.72 0.79
C GLY A 47 -9.69 -4.66 2.22
N VAL A 48 -8.77 -3.74 2.52
CA VAL A 48 -8.29 -3.49 3.89
C VAL A 48 -9.43 -2.96 4.77
N LYS A 49 -10.23 -2.00 4.27
CA LYS A 49 -11.39 -1.49 5.01
C LYS A 49 -12.37 -2.59 5.39
N ALA A 50 -12.61 -3.55 4.50
CA ALA A 50 -13.60 -4.62 4.70
C ALA A 50 -13.27 -5.55 5.89
N VAL A 51 -12.02 -5.62 6.32
CA VAL A 51 -11.60 -6.42 7.50
C VAL A 51 -11.52 -5.60 8.79
N THR A 52 -11.92 -4.33 8.75
CA THR A 52 -11.93 -3.43 9.90
C THR A 52 -13.35 -3.02 10.25
N THR A 53 -13.57 -2.57 11.49
CA THR A 53 -14.82 -1.96 11.93
C THR A 53 -14.80 -0.43 11.83
N ALA A 54 -13.71 0.14 11.28
CA ALA A 54 -13.56 1.59 11.16
C ALA A 54 -14.49 2.16 10.09
N GLY A 55 -15.14 3.28 10.40
CA GLY A 55 -15.97 4.03 9.46
C GLY A 55 -15.18 4.85 8.44
N ALA A 56 -13.98 4.39 8.05
CA ALA A 56 -13.10 5.10 7.13
C ALA A 56 -13.78 5.44 5.81
N GLN A 57 -13.58 6.66 5.32
CA GLN A 57 -14.03 7.13 4.01
C GLN A 57 -12.81 7.54 3.19
N PHE A 58 -12.85 7.29 1.89
CA PHE A 58 -11.76 7.64 0.99
C PHE A 58 -12.10 8.85 0.15
N THR A 59 -11.22 9.84 0.16
CA THR A 59 -11.29 10.99 -0.72
C THR A 59 -10.16 10.92 -1.75
N TRP A 60 -10.53 10.86 -3.03
CA TRP A 60 -9.56 10.78 -4.11
C TRP A 60 -9.10 12.19 -4.50
N VAL A 61 -7.85 12.48 -4.23
CA VAL A 61 -7.22 13.78 -4.50
C VAL A 61 -6.20 13.61 -5.63
N PRO A 62 -6.21 14.46 -6.67
CA PRO A 62 -5.23 14.41 -7.75
C PRO A 62 -3.79 14.59 -7.23
N TRP A 63 -2.85 13.88 -7.85
CA TRP A 63 -1.44 13.94 -7.48
C TRP A 63 -0.88 15.34 -7.55
N GLU A 64 -1.23 16.08 -8.59
CA GLU A 64 -0.81 17.45 -8.81
C GLU A 64 -1.18 18.36 -7.63
N PHE A 65 -2.37 18.17 -7.07
CA PHE A 65 -2.79 18.87 -5.85
C PHE A 65 -2.03 18.40 -4.62
N LEU A 66 -1.86 17.08 -4.44
CA LEU A 66 -1.09 16.54 -3.31
C LEU A 66 0.34 17.07 -3.27
N GLN A 67 0.98 17.28 -4.43
CA GLN A 67 2.30 17.91 -4.53
C GLN A 67 2.31 19.33 -3.96
N THR A 68 1.30 20.16 -4.25
CA THR A 68 1.20 21.51 -3.70
C THR A 68 1.04 21.52 -2.18
N GLN A 69 0.53 20.42 -1.61
CA GLN A 69 0.38 20.23 -0.17
C GLN A 69 1.59 19.53 0.48
N SER A 70 2.68 19.36 -0.26
CA SER A 70 3.91 18.67 0.21
C SER A 70 3.67 17.22 0.67
N VAL A 71 2.62 16.57 0.16
CA VAL A 71 2.40 15.13 0.35
C VAL A 71 3.40 14.38 -0.53
N ARG A 72 4.10 13.40 0.04
CA ARG A 72 5.11 12.62 -0.66
C ARG A 72 4.65 11.19 -0.88
N PRO A 73 4.79 10.66 -2.12
CA PRO A 73 4.57 9.23 -2.39
C PRO A 73 5.44 8.38 -1.47
N TRP A 74 5.04 7.16 -1.24
CA TRP A 74 5.72 6.18 -0.39
C TRP A 74 5.87 6.58 1.08
N ARG A 75 6.30 7.80 1.37
CA ARG A 75 6.50 8.29 2.75
C ARG A 75 5.18 8.59 3.45
N HIS A 76 4.29 9.32 2.78
CA HIS A 76 2.98 9.73 3.31
C HIS A 76 1.85 8.85 2.78
N MET A 77 1.99 8.37 1.56
CA MET A 77 1.04 7.49 0.88
C MET A 77 1.67 6.12 0.74
N THR A 78 1.65 5.34 1.82
CA THR A 78 2.27 4.01 1.89
C THR A 78 1.78 3.11 0.75
N VAL A 79 2.69 2.34 0.15
CA VAL A 79 2.44 1.44 -1.01
C VAL A 79 2.12 2.16 -2.32
N TRP A 80 1.84 3.47 -2.32
CA TRP A 80 1.51 4.20 -3.54
C TRP A 80 2.70 4.97 -4.12
N GLN A 81 2.85 4.87 -5.44
CA GLN A 81 3.75 5.69 -6.27
C GLN A 81 3.00 6.18 -7.50
N PRO A 82 3.25 7.40 -8.00
CA PRO A 82 2.66 7.87 -9.25
C PRO A 82 2.96 6.89 -10.39
N PRO A 83 1.96 6.40 -11.13
CA PRO A 83 2.17 5.41 -12.19
C PRO A 83 2.60 6.03 -13.53
N TYR A 84 3.40 7.11 -13.50
CA TYR A 84 3.90 7.83 -14.66
C TYR A 84 5.28 8.45 -14.40
N GLY A 85 5.93 8.95 -15.45
CA GLY A 85 7.28 9.48 -15.37
C GLY A 85 8.29 8.41 -14.94
N ALA A 86 9.22 8.76 -14.09
CA ALA A 86 10.28 7.87 -13.62
C ALA A 86 9.76 6.67 -12.79
N THR A 87 8.55 6.74 -12.27
CA THR A 87 7.93 5.69 -11.44
C THR A 87 6.87 4.86 -12.17
N ALA A 88 6.66 5.07 -13.47
CA ALA A 88 5.61 4.43 -14.26
C ALA A 88 5.56 2.89 -14.15
N GLY A 89 6.72 2.23 -14.04
CA GLY A 89 6.85 0.78 -13.92
C GLY A 89 6.91 0.26 -12.47
N TYR A 90 6.96 1.15 -11.48
CA TYR A 90 7.27 0.76 -10.11
C TYR A 90 6.25 -0.22 -9.51
N GLN A 91 4.97 -0.05 -9.82
CA GLN A 91 3.87 -0.91 -9.38
C GLN A 91 3.36 -1.84 -10.51
N ARG A 92 4.21 -2.17 -11.50
CA ARG A 92 3.88 -3.03 -12.64
C ARG A 92 4.96 -4.07 -12.90
N ARG A 93 5.62 -4.55 -11.85
CA ARG A 93 6.65 -5.58 -11.96
C ARG A 93 6.01 -6.92 -12.32
N ASN A 94 6.62 -7.63 -13.25
CA ASN A 94 6.17 -8.94 -13.66
C ASN A 94 6.71 -10.02 -12.71
N ALA A 95 5.82 -10.71 -12.00
CA ALA A 95 6.14 -11.79 -11.08
C ALA A 95 5.99 -13.19 -11.68
N SER A 96 5.65 -13.32 -12.97
CA SER A 96 5.33 -14.61 -13.60
C SER A 96 6.43 -15.67 -13.43
N LYS A 97 7.70 -15.26 -13.46
CA LYS A 97 8.84 -16.16 -13.22
C LYS A 97 8.84 -16.73 -11.79
N ALA A 98 8.52 -15.92 -10.79
CA ALA A 98 8.43 -16.36 -9.40
C ALA A 98 7.19 -17.26 -9.19
N ILE A 99 6.06 -16.90 -9.78
CA ILE A 99 4.82 -17.69 -9.75
C ILE A 99 5.06 -19.08 -10.38
N ALA A 100 5.72 -19.14 -11.53
CA ALA A 100 6.09 -20.40 -12.19
C ALA A 100 7.01 -21.30 -11.33
N LYS A 101 7.72 -20.71 -10.37
CA LYS A 101 8.58 -21.40 -9.38
C LYS A 101 7.89 -21.60 -8.02
N GLY A 102 6.58 -21.41 -7.96
CA GLY A 102 5.76 -21.74 -6.80
C GLY A 102 5.56 -20.58 -5.80
N LEU A 103 5.77 -19.30 -6.22
CA LEU A 103 5.31 -18.19 -5.40
C LEU A 103 3.78 -18.23 -5.33
N THR A 104 3.25 -18.21 -4.13
CA THR A 104 1.81 -18.18 -3.82
C THR A 104 1.47 -16.95 -3.01
N PHE A 105 0.20 -16.59 -2.96
CA PHE A 105 -0.25 -15.35 -2.33
C PHE A 105 -1.44 -15.62 -1.39
N ARG A 106 -1.34 -15.12 -0.17
CA ARG A 106 -2.46 -15.06 0.75
C ARG A 106 -3.50 -14.06 0.25
N PRO A 107 -4.79 -14.31 0.51
CA PRO A 107 -5.82 -13.30 0.27
C PRO A 107 -5.52 -12.00 1.02
N LEU A 108 -5.77 -10.86 0.38
CA LEU A 108 -5.59 -9.53 0.99
C LEU A 108 -6.26 -9.43 2.36
N ALA A 109 -7.46 -9.99 2.52
CA ALA A 109 -8.19 -9.98 3.79
C ALA A 109 -7.42 -10.65 4.94
N VAL A 110 -6.70 -11.74 4.65
CA VAL A 110 -5.86 -12.44 5.64
C VAL A 110 -4.67 -11.56 6.03
N THR A 111 -3.92 -11.08 5.04
CA THR A 111 -2.77 -10.20 5.28
C THR A 111 -3.16 -8.94 6.05
N ALA A 112 -4.26 -8.28 5.66
CA ALA A 112 -4.72 -7.06 6.30
C ALA A 112 -5.18 -7.31 7.75
N LYS A 113 -5.95 -8.37 7.97
CA LYS A 113 -6.41 -8.71 9.32
C LYS A 113 -5.25 -9.07 10.24
N ASP A 114 -4.36 -9.93 9.83
CA ASP A 114 -3.22 -10.36 10.64
C ASP A 114 -2.27 -9.19 10.93
N THR A 115 -2.09 -8.28 9.96
CA THR A 115 -1.30 -7.06 10.16
C THR A 115 -1.97 -6.14 11.19
N LEU A 116 -3.29 -5.99 11.14
CA LEU A 116 -4.05 -5.20 12.12
C LEU A 116 -3.96 -5.82 13.52
N ASP A 117 -4.12 -7.14 13.62
CA ASP A 117 -4.05 -7.85 14.90
C ASP A 117 -2.64 -7.73 15.50
N TRP A 118 -1.60 -7.94 14.70
CA TRP A 118 -0.23 -7.69 15.12
C TRP A 118 0.00 -6.23 15.56
N HIS A 119 -0.49 -5.25 14.80
CA HIS A 119 -0.36 -3.84 15.14
C HIS A 119 -0.93 -3.54 16.54
N LYS A 120 -2.07 -4.14 16.89
CA LYS A 120 -2.71 -4.00 18.20
C LYS A 120 -1.90 -4.61 19.35
N THR A 121 -1.00 -5.54 19.08
CA THR A 121 -0.12 -6.12 20.13
C THR A 121 1.13 -5.27 20.38
N ARG A 122 1.42 -4.27 19.53
CA ARG A 122 2.58 -3.40 19.70
C ARG A 122 2.40 -2.44 20.89
N PRO A 123 3.49 -1.97 21.49
CA PRO A 123 3.42 -0.93 22.52
C PRO A 123 2.63 0.29 22.04
N GLU A 124 1.80 0.88 22.91
CA GLU A 124 0.96 2.02 22.56
C GLU A 124 1.75 3.18 21.94
N LYS A 125 2.96 3.46 22.45
CA LYS A 125 3.86 4.46 21.87
C LYS A 125 4.14 4.22 20.39
N GLU A 126 4.32 2.97 19.97
CA GLU A 126 4.59 2.63 18.57
C GLU A 126 3.33 2.71 17.70
N GLN A 127 2.17 2.37 18.27
CA GLN A 127 0.89 2.55 17.58
C GLN A 127 0.63 4.03 17.32
N LEU A 128 0.84 4.89 18.33
CA LEU A 128 0.70 6.34 18.21
C LEU A 128 1.71 6.95 17.23
N ALA A 129 2.96 6.50 17.24
CA ALA A 129 3.99 6.96 16.29
C ALA A 129 3.57 6.68 14.84
N THR A 130 2.89 5.58 14.57
CA THR A 130 2.32 5.29 13.24
C THR A 130 1.20 6.29 12.89
N LEU A 131 0.27 6.55 13.80
CA LEU A 131 -0.83 7.49 13.58
C LEU A 131 -0.35 8.94 13.40
N ASN A 132 0.71 9.31 14.08
CA ASN A 132 1.34 10.64 13.98
C ASN A 132 2.26 10.80 12.76
N GLY A 133 2.43 9.76 11.94
CA GLY A 133 3.28 9.77 10.75
C GLY A 133 4.77 9.82 11.06
N GLU A 134 5.19 9.52 12.27
CA GLU A 134 6.60 9.52 12.70
C GLU A 134 7.41 8.44 12.00
N ILE A 135 6.79 7.28 11.75
CA ILE A 135 7.41 6.15 11.04
C ILE A 135 7.12 6.27 9.54
N ASN A 136 5.87 6.06 9.14
CA ASN A 136 5.37 6.21 7.77
C ASN A 136 3.88 6.54 7.81
N GLY A 137 3.39 7.20 6.77
CA GLY A 137 2.01 7.63 6.67
C GLY A 137 1.86 9.14 6.77
N LEU A 138 0.69 9.64 6.46
CA LEU A 138 0.34 11.04 6.59
C LEU A 138 -0.17 11.27 8.02
N PRO A 139 0.40 12.23 8.77
CA PRO A 139 -0.14 12.57 10.09
C PRO A 139 -1.61 12.95 10.00
N MET A 140 -2.43 12.56 10.97
CA MET A 140 -3.88 12.86 10.97
C MET A 140 -4.17 14.37 10.89
N THR A 141 -3.35 15.19 11.54
CA THR A 141 -3.45 16.66 11.45
C THR A 141 -3.21 17.14 10.02
N LYS A 142 -2.17 16.60 9.37
CA LYS A 142 -1.83 16.96 7.97
C LYS A 142 -2.89 16.44 7.00
N GLU A 143 -3.46 15.27 7.24
CA GLU A 143 -4.58 14.76 6.44
C GLU A 143 -5.77 15.71 6.49
N ALA A 144 -6.16 16.15 7.70
CA ALA A 144 -7.26 17.10 7.88
C ALA A 144 -7.03 18.42 7.13
N GLU A 145 -5.79 18.97 7.19
CA GLU A 145 -5.41 20.18 6.44
C GLU A 145 -5.55 19.98 4.92
N VAL A 146 -5.03 18.87 4.40
CA VAL A 146 -5.07 18.56 2.96
C VAL A 146 -6.51 18.38 2.48
N LEU A 147 -7.35 17.68 3.25
CA LEU A 147 -8.76 17.49 2.93
C LEU A 147 -9.55 18.80 2.95
N ALA A 148 -9.28 19.69 3.92
CA ALA A 148 -9.89 21.01 3.98
C ALA A 148 -9.48 21.88 2.78
N ALA A 149 -8.19 21.91 2.45
CA ALA A 149 -7.68 22.63 1.29
C ALA A 149 -8.26 22.10 -0.02
N TRP A 150 -8.39 20.78 -0.17
CA TRP A 150 -9.00 20.18 -1.34
C TRP A 150 -10.48 20.55 -1.49
N LYS A 151 -11.23 20.53 -0.38
CA LYS A 151 -12.64 20.94 -0.37
C LYS A 151 -12.80 22.41 -0.81
N ALA A 152 -11.96 23.30 -0.29
CA ALA A 152 -11.95 24.71 -0.65
C ALA A 152 -11.61 24.93 -2.14
N ALA A 153 -10.59 24.25 -2.67
CA ALA A 153 -10.21 24.33 -4.08
C ALA A 153 -11.34 23.88 -5.01
N ARG A 154 -12.11 22.87 -4.65
CA ARG A 154 -13.27 22.41 -5.44
C ARG A 154 -14.44 23.37 -5.37
N ALA A 155 -14.64 24.07 -4.27
CA ALA A 155 -15.71 25.06 -4.13
C ALA A 155 -15.42 26.36 -4.86
N GLY A 156 -14.15 26.74 -5.04
CA GLY A 156 -13.74 27.95 -5.76
C GLY A 156 -13.53 27.78 -7.27
N GLY A 157 -13.68 26.57 -7.80
CA GLY A 157 -13.50 26.23 -9.22
C GLY A 157 -14.79 26.09 -10.03
N THR A 158 -15.93 26.63 -9.52
CA THR A 158 -17.22 26.73 -10.23
C THR A 158 -17.44 28.18 -10.72
#